data_5fd012736991a67555f7214334c96113
#
_entry.id   5fd012736991a67555f7214334c96113
#
_cell.length_a   1.000
_cell.length_b   1.000
_cell.length_c   1.000
_cell.angle_alpha   90.00
_cell.angle_beta   90.00
_cell.angle_gamma   90.00
#
_symmetry.space_group_name_H-M   'P 1'
#
loop_
_entity.id
_entity.type
_entity.pdbx_description
1 polymer ?
#
loop_
_entity_poly.entity_id
_entity_poly.type
_entity_poly.pdbx_seq_one_letter_code
_entity_poly.pdbx_strand_id
1 'polypeptide(L)'
;MEQDKYNLERFITAQDYAYPMALEELQAGRKQTHWMWFVFPQHKHLGYSYKSEFYGLAGIDEAAAYLEHPELNRRLRAVTEAVLALPEVDIVDVFGKVDSVKLRSSMTLFDMVSPDDIYARVLDRFFHGRRDGRTLRMVSGDCERSISRVEQPLGLASFHRRRAGGTLPRE
;
A
#
# COMPACT_ATOMS: atom_id res chain seq x y z
N MET A 1 -4.43 21.12 17.53
CA MET A 1 -5.14 20.19 16.87
C MET A 1 -4.69 20.08 15.49
N GLU A 2 -4.18 18.94 15.13
CA GLU A 2 -3.70 18.74 13.84
C GLU A 2 -4.79 18.42 12.89
N GLN A 3 -4.77 19.01 11.74
CA GLN A 3 -5.79 18.76 10.76
C GLN A 3 -5.53 17.44 10.07
N ASP A 4 -6.59 16.71 9.75
CA ASP A 4 -6.48 15.44 9.06
C ASP A 4 -6.25 15.72 7.57
N LYS A 5 -5.04 16.03 7.24
CA LYS A 5 -4.66 16.47 5.91
C LYS A 5 -5.02 15.47 4.82
N TYR A 6 -4.90 14.19 5.12
CA TYR A 6 -5.15 13.15 4.13
C TYR A 6 -6.50 12.46 4.30
N ASN A 7 -7.33 12.96 5.19
CA ASN A 7 -8.61 12.33 5.50
C ASN A 7 -8.39 10.88 5.92
N LEU A 8 -7.47 10.68 6.86
CA LEU A 8 -7.20 9.33 7.36
C LEU A 8 -8.37 8.79 8.17
N GLU A 9 -9.28 9.66 8.57
CA GLU A 9 -10.47 9.24 9.29
C GLU A 9 -11.32 8.27 8.46
N ARG A 10 -11.21 8.31 7.13
CA ARG A 10 -11.97 7.38 6.31
C ARG A 10 -11.58 5.93 6.59
N PHE A 11 -10.31 5.72 6.96
CA PHE A 11 -9.87 4.38 7.31
C PHE A 11 -10.38 3.98 8.68
N ILE A 12 -10.34 4.91 9.63
CA ILE A 12 -10.81 4.62 10.99
C ILE A 12 -12.28 4.21 10.94
N THR A 13 -13.08 5.00 10.22
CA THR A 13 -14.52 4.75 10.14
C THR A 13 -14.79 3.37 9.52
N ALA A 14 -14.12 3.05 8.42
CA ALA A 14 -14.34 1.76 7.77
C ALA A 14 -13.85 0.61 8.65
N GLN A 15 -12.71 0.80 9.31
CA GLN A 15 -12.11 -0.26 10.10
C GLN A 15 -12.83 -0.49 11.42
N ASP A 16 -13.47 0.53 11.97
CA ASP A 16 -14.17 0.34 13.25
C ASP A 16 -15.12 -0.83 13.17
N TYR A 17 -15.76 -1.00 12.04
CA TYR A 17 -16.70 -2.09 11.87
C TYR A 17 -16.02 -3.36 11.38
N ALA A 18 -15.11 -3.25 10.43
CA ALA A 18 -14.57 -4.41 9.74
C ALA A 18 -13.28 -4.97 10.31
N TYR A 19 -12.55 -4.19 11.08
CA TYR A 19 -11.26 -4.63 11.59
C TYR A 19 -11.34 -5.89 12.46
N PRO A 20 -12.27 -5.98 13.44
CA PRO A 20 -12.34 -7.19 14.24
C PRO A 20 -12.63 -8.43 13.40
N MET A 21 -13.46 -8.27 12.38
CA MET A 21 -13.80 -9.36 11.52
C MET A 21 -12.61 -9.78 10.67
N ALA A 22 -11.87 -8.80 10.15
CA ALA A 22 -10.69 -9.10 9.36
C ALA A 22 -9.66 -9.87 10.19
N LEU A 23 -9.44 -9.44 11.42
CA LEU A 23 -8.48 -10.10 12.28
C LEU A 23 -8.92 -11.54 12.57
N GLU A 24 -10.19 -11.73 12.83
CA GLU A 24 -10.73 -13.05 13.09
C GLU A 24 -10.57 -13.97 11.88
N GLU A 25 -10.87 -13.47 10.69
CA GLU A 25 -10.74 -14.26 9.47
C GLU A 25 -9.28 -14.64 9.22
N LEU A 26 -8.35 -13.73 9.47
CA LEU A 26 -6.95 -14.02 9.28
C LEU A 26 -6.45 -15.05 10.28
N GLN A 27 -6.92 -14.96 11.52
CA GLN A 27 -6.56 -15.92 12.53
C GLN A 27 -7.13 -17.30 12.21
N ALA A 28 -8.28 -17.33 11.55
CA ALA A 28 -8.88 -18.59 11.12
C ALA A 28 -8.25 -19.13 9.83
N GLY A 29 -7.40 -18.33 9.19
CA GLY A 29 -6.68 -18.79 8.02
C GLY A 29 -7.39 -18.61 6.70
N ARG A 30 -8.47 -17.84 6.66
CA ARG A 30 -9.18 -17.66 5.42
C ARG A 30 -9.99 -16.37 5.41
N LYS A 31 -9.70 -15.50 4.44
CA LYS A 31 -10.46 -14.27 4.26
C LYS A 31 -11.81 -14.61 3.65
N GLN A 32 -12.87 -14.08 4.21
CA GLN A 32 -14.21 -14.36 3.73
C GLN A 32 -14.99 -13.12 3.33
N THR A 33 -14.78 -11.98 3.97
CA THR A 33 -15.56 -10.79 3.69
C THR A 33 -14.71 -9.71 3.05
N HIS A 34 -15.32 -8.57 2.73
CA HIS A 34 -14.72 -7.59 1.84
C HIS A 34 -14.18 -6.40 2.59
N TRP A 35 -12.89 -6.45 2.96
CA TRP A 35 -12.28 -5.38 3.73
C TRP A 35 -10.88 -5.01 3.21
N MET A 36 -10.46 -5.56 2.09
CA MET A 36 -9.09 -5.39 1.64
C MET A 36 -8.71 -3.94 1.40
N TRP A 37 -9.60 -3.16 0.82
CA TRP A 37 -9.30 -1.78 0.43
C TRP A 37 -8.81 -0.92 1.58
N PHE A 38 -9.36 -1.11 2.77
CA PHE A 38 -9.06 -0.23 3.89
C PHE A 38 -8.34 -0.91 5.05
N VAL A 39 -8.16 -2.21 5.01
CA VAL A 39 -7.38 -2.91 6.04
C VAL A 39 -5.92 -3.03 5.60
N PHE A 40 -5.70 -3.32 4.31
CA PHE A 40 -4.37 -3.35 3.72
C PHE A 40 -4.35 -2.39 2.53
N PRO A 41 -4.31 -1.08 2.79
CA PRO A 41 -4.42 -0.14 1.67
C PRO A 41 -3.21 -0.17 0.77
N GLN A 42 -3.42 0.18 -0.49
CA GLN A 42 -2.38 0.19 -1.50
C GLN A 42 -2.37 1.55 -2.18
N HIS A 43 -1.43 1.75 -3.11
CA HIS A 43 -1.34 3.00 -3.83
C HIS A 43 -2.63 3.25 -4.60
N LYS A 44 -3.04 4.51 -4.61
CA LYS A 44 -4.32 4.92 -5.17
C LYS A 44 -4.54 4.53 -6.63
N HIS A 45 -3.49 4.56 -7.42
CA HIS A 45 -3.65 4.36 -8.85
C HIS A 45 -3.48 2.91 -9.30
N LEU A 46 -3.47 1.96 -8.38
CA LEU A 46 -3.35 0.57 -8.75
C LEU A 46 -4.67 -0.07 -9.12
N GLY A 47 -5.78 0.46 -8.61
CA GLY A 47 -7.08 -0.09 -8.92
C GLY A 47 -7.95 0.89 -9.67
N TYR A 48 -9.10 0.39 -10.14
CA TYR A 48 -9.99 1.22 -10.94
C TYR A 48 -11.36 1.41 -10.33
N SER A 49 -11.70 0.66 -9.29
CA SER A 49 -13.03 0.76 -8.71
C SER A 49 -13.13 1.99 -7.82
N TYR A 50 -14.35 2.39 -7.52
CA TYR A 50 -14.59 3.50 -6.63
C TYR A 50 -13.89 3.29 -5.28
N LYS A 51 -13.99 2.08 -4.72
CA LYS A 51 -13.39 1.81 -3.42
C LYS A 51 -11.87 1.82 -3.48
N SER A 52 -11.30 1.31 -4.56
CA SER A 52 -9.86 1.36 -4.74
C SER A 52 -9.36 2.80 -4.74
N GLU A 53 -10.12 3.67 -5.36
CA GLU A 53 -9.73 5.05 -5.43
C GLU A 53 -9.97 5.78 -4.12
N PHE A 54 -11.12 5.54 -3.51
CA PHE A 54 -11.48 6.23 -2.28
C PHE A 54 -10.53 5.87 -1.13
N TYR A 55 -10.15 4.60 -1.03
CA TYR A 55 -9.27 4.16 0.05
C TYR A 55 -7.81 4.07 -0.37
N GLY A 56 -7.49 4.45 -1.59
CA GLY A 56 -6.11 4.38 -2.05
C GLY A 56 -5.25 5.46 -1.41
N LEU A 57 -3.98 5.13 -1.18
CA LEU A 57 -3.04 6.08 -0.64
C LEU A 57 -2.39 6.83 -1.79
N ALA A 58 -2.36 8.15 -1.69
CA ALA A 58 -1.93 9.00 -2.80
C ALA A 58 -0.44 8.88 -3.12
N GLY A 59 0.34 8.38 -2.18
CA GLY A 59 1.77 8.23 -2.41
C GLY A 59 2.46 7.94 -1.11
N ILE A 60 3.79 8.05 -1.12
CA ILE A 60 4.59 7.69 0.04
C ILE A 60 4.31 8.61 1.23
N ASP A 61 3.96 9.87 0.98
CA ASP A 61 3.69 10.79 2.09
C ASP A 61 2.44 10.40 2.85
N GLU A 62 1.40 10.00 2.15
CA GLU A 62 0.19 9.56 2.84
C GLU A 62 0.43 8.22 3.52
N ALA A 63 1.20 7.33 2.91
CA ALA A 63 1.53 6.05 3.54
C ALA A 63 2.31 6.29 4.83
N ALA A 64 3.22 7.26 4.83
CA ALA A 64 3.97 7.60 6.04
C ALA A 64 3.04 8.17 7.10
N ALA A 65 2.11 9.04 6.70
CA ALA A 65 1.15 9.59 7.66
C ALA A 65 0.26 8.50 8.25
N TYR A 66 -0.09 7.52 7.43
CA TYR A 66 -0.87 6.37 7.90
C TYR A 66 -0.12 5.64 9.02
N LEU A 67 1.17 5.40 8.83
CA LEU A 67 1.97 4.71 9.85
C LEU A 67 2.23 5.58 11.07
N GLU A 68 2.17 6.90 10.93
CA GLU A 68 2.35 7.79 12.06
C GLU A 68 1.08 7.93 12.88
N HIS A 69 -0.05 7.53 12.36
CA HIS A 69 -1.31 7.59 13.08
C HIS A 69 -1.34 6.41 14.05
N PRO A 70 -1.40 6.65 15.37
CA PRO A 70 -1.23 5.56 16.34
C PRO A 70 -2.22 4.42 16.17
N GLU A 71 -3.48 4.74 15.94
CA GLU A 71 -4.48 3.70 15.85
C GLU A 71 -4.38 2.92 14.53
N LEU A 72 -4.12 3.62 13.43
CA LEU A 72 -3.97 2.93 12.14
C LEU A 72 -2.72 2.07 12.13
N ASN A 73 -1.65 2.56 12.72
CA ASN A 73 -0.43 1.79 12.82
C ASN A 73 -0.66 0.53 13.64
N ARG A 74 -1.33 0.67 14.77
CA ARG A 74 -1.59 -0.46 15.64
C ARG A 74 -2.41 -1.53 14.92
N ARG A 75 -3.44 -1.11 14.21
CA ARG A 75 -4.32 -2.05 13.51
C ARG A 75 -3.60 -2.72 12.35
N LEU A 76 -2.84 -1.95 11.58
CA LEU A 76 -2.12 -2.53 10.45
C LEU A 76 -1.08 -3.54 10.94
N ARG A 77 -0.36 -3.20 12.01
CA ARG A 77 0.60 -4.14 12.54
C ARG A 77 -0.07 -5.42 13.03
N ALA A 78 -1.21 -5.31 13.68
CA ALA A 78 -1.91 -6.47 14.19
C ALA A 78 -2.35 -7.42 13.06
N VAL A 79 -2.94 -6.88 11.99
CA VAL A 79 -3.36 -7.75 10.89
C VAL A 79 -2.17 -8.28 10.12
N THR A 80 -1.09 -7.49 10.00
CA THR A 80 0.11 -7.97 9.35
C THR A 80 0.77 -9.08 10.14
N GLU A 81 0.77 -8.96 11.46
CA GLU A 81 1.31 -10.02 12.30
C GLU A 81 0.45 -11.28 12.25
N ALA A 82 -0.87 -11.11 12.10
CA ALA A 82 -1.75 -12.26 11.91
C ALA A 82 -1.42 -13.00 10.63
N VAL A 83 -1.07 -12.27 9.56
CA VAL A 83 -0.64 -12.88 8.33
C VAL A 83 0.66 -13.66 8.56
N LEU A 84 1.60 -13.06 9.29
CA LEU A 84 2.87 -13.73 9.55
C LEU A 84 2.70 -14.96 10.44
N ALA A 85 1.64 -15.01 11.23
CA ALA A 85 1.38 -16.13 12.11
C ALA A 85 0.70 -17.29 11.41
N LEU A 86 0.33 -17.16 10.16
CA LEU A 86 -0.31 -18.23 9.42
C LEU A 86 0.62 -19.43 9.31
N PRO A 87 0.06 -20.63 9.28
CA PRO A 87 0.91 -21.80 9.11
C PRO A 87 1.45 -21.86 7.69
N GLU A 88 2.12 -22.93 7.37
CA GLU A 88 2.64 -23.10 6.03
C GLU A 88 1.49 -23.26 5.04
N VAL A 89 1.14 -22.21 4.38
CA VAL A 89 0.03 -22.20 3.44
C VAL A 89 0.39 -21.31 2.25
N ASP A 90 -0.32 -21.51 1.17
CA ASP A 90 -0.21 -20.63 0.01
C ASP A 90 -1.08 -19.41 0.32
N ILE A 91 -0.52 -18.24 0.20
CA ILE A 91 -1.24 -17.02 0.54
C ILE A 91 -2.50 -16.83 -0.34
N VAL A 92 -2.49 -17.40 -1.55
CA VAL A 92 -3.66 -17.34 -2.42
C VAL A 92 -4.81 -18.14 -1.82
N ASP A 93 -4.52 -19.20 -1.09
CA ASP A 93 -5.58 -19.97 -0.45
C ASP A 93 -6.25 -19.19 0.68
N VAL A 94 -5.53 -18.26 1.27
CA VAL A 94 -6.06 -17.44 2.36
C VAL A 94 -6.82 -16.22 1.82
N PHE A 95 -6.21 -15.51 0.87
CA PHE A 95 -6.75 -14.25 0.38
C PHE A 95 -7.47 -14.34 -0.96
N GLY A 96 -7.25 -15.36 -1.75
CA GLY A 96 -7.71 -15.40 -3.11
C GLY A 96 -6.72 -14.74 -4.03
N LYS A 97 -6.86 -15.01 -5.34
CA LYS A 97 -5.95 -14.49 -6.31
C LYS A 97 -5.85 -12.98 -6.35
N VAL A 98 -6.97 -12.31 -6.37
CA VAL A 98 -6.99 -10.86 -6.51
C VAL A 98 -6.46 -10.18 -5.26
N ASP A 99 -6.94 -10.60 -4.10
CA ASP A 99 -6.54 -9.93 -2.86
C ASP A 99 -5.12 -10.27 -2.44
N SER A 100 -4.58 -11.41 -2.86
CA SER A 100 -3.18 -11.70 -2.55
C SER A 100 -2.26 -10.75 -3.30
N VAL A 101 -2.64 -10.34 -4.52
CA VAL A 101 -1.86 -9.36 -5.27
C VAL A 101 -1.92 -8.00 -4.56
N LYS A 102 -3.10 -7.65 -4.05
CA LYS A 102 -3.24 -6.40 -3.30
C LYS A 102 -2.43 -6.42 -2.01
N LEU A 103 -2.35 -7.56 -1.35
CA LEU A 103 -1.53 -7.69 -0.16
C LEU A 103 -0.07 -7.40 -0.49
N ARG A 104 0.42 -7.95 -1.60
CA ARG A 104 1.79 -7.70 -2.01
C ARG A 104 2.02 -6.23 -2.29
N SER A 105 1.07 -5.58 -2.96
CA SER A 105 1.16 -4.15 -3.25
C SER A 105 1.18 -3.32 -1.97
N SER A 106 0.30 -3.67 -1.03
CA SER A 106 0.22 -2.95 0.24
C SER A 106 1.52 -3.10 1.03
N MET A 107 2.02 -4.32 1.14
CA MET A 107 3.24 -4.58 1.89
C MET A 107 4.44 -3.89 1.24
N THR A 108 4.46 -3.82 -0.09
CA THR A 108 5.53 -3.11 -0.79
C THR A 108 5.51 -1.62 -0.43
N LEU A 109 4.32 -1.02 -0.43
CA LEU A 109 4.22 0.40 -0.13
C LEU A 109 4.68 0.71 1.30
N PHE A 110 4.22 -0.08 2.27
CA PHE A 110 4.59 0.19 3.66
C PHE A 110 6.04 -0.20 3.95
N ASP A 111 6.59 -1.18 3.21
CA ASP A 111 8.00 -1.49 3.33
C ASP A 111 8.86 -0.31 2.85
N MET A 112 8.40 0.43 1.87
CA MET A 112 9.14 1.61 1.41
C MET A 112 9.16 2.70 2.48
N VAL A 113 8.12 2.76 3.31
CA VAL A 113 8.09 3.74 4.40
C VAL A 113 8.89 3.26 5.60
N SER A 114 8.77 1.97 5.92
CA SER A 114 9.41 1.38 7.10
C SER A 114 10.16 0.13 6.67
N PRO A 115 11.36 0.29 6.12
CA PRO A 115 12.11 -0.87 5.60
C PRO A 115 12.56 -1.81 6.71
N ASP A 116 12.72 -3.05 6.35
CA ASP A 116 13.20 -4.09 7.27
C ASP A 116 12.30 -4.29 8.48
N ASP A 117 11.01 -4.06 8.29
CA ASP A 117 10.03 -4.22 9.33
C ASP A 117 9.13 -5.41 8.99
N ILE A 118 8.00 -5.55 9.65
CA ILE A 118 7.11 -6.69 9.46
C ILE A 118 6.61 -6.78 8.02
N TYR A 119 6.52 -5.66 7.32
CA TYR A 119 6.04 -5.65 5.94
C TYR A 119 7.00 -6.41 5.03
N ALA A 120 8.30 -6.22 5.22
CA ALA A 120 9.30 -6.95 4.48
C ALA A 120 9.22 -8.43 4.78
N ARG A 121 8.90 -8.80 6.02
CA ARG A 121 8.81 -10.21 6.38
C ARG A 121 7.66 -10.91 5.67
N VAL A 122 6.55 -10.22 5.49
CA VAL A 122 5.43 -10.78 4.72
C VAL A 122 5.87 -11.02 3.29
N LEU A 123 6.57 -10.03 2.70
CA LEU A 123 7.05 -10.17 1.33
C LEU A 123 8.01 -11.34 1.21
N ASP A 124 8.91 -11.49 2.16
CA ASP A 124 9.89 -12.56 2.12
C ASP A 124 9.21 -13.93 2.26
N ARG A 125 8.27 -14.02 3.17
CA ARG A 125 7.67 -15.31 3.46
C ARG A 125 6.70 -15.79 2.40
N PHE A 126 5.85 -14.91 1.91
CA PHE A 126 4.78 -15.30 1.02
C PHE A 126 4.96 -14.93 -0.44
N PHE A 127 5.92 -14.08 -0.75
CA PHE A 127 6.12 -13.59 -2.11
C PHE A 127 7.57 -13.71 -2.58
N HIS A 128 8.36 -14.52 -1.89
CA HIS A 128 9.78 -14.76 -2.25
C HIS A 128 10.58 -13.46 -2.28
N GLY A 129 10.21 -12.52 -1.44
CA GLY A 129 10.90 -11.23 -1.36
C GLY A 129 10.62 -10.30 -2.52
N ARG A 130 9.69 -10.64 -3.40
CA ARG A 130 9.46 -9.84 -4.60
C ARG A 130 8.50 -8.72 -4.31
N ARG A 131 8.99 -7.49 -4.45
CA ARG A 131 8.17 -6.31 -4.29
C ARG A 131 7.30 -6.13 -5.53
N ASP A 132 6.18 -5.43 -5.37
CA ASP A 132 5.29 -5.18 -6.48
C ASP A 132 5.89 -4.07 -7.36
N GLY A 133 6.24 -4.42 -8.60
CA GLY A 133 6.91 -3.47 -9.49
C GLY A 133 6.07 -2.25 -9.82
N ARG A 134 4.75 -2.42 -9.93
CA ARG A 134 3.89 -1.28 -10.23
C ARG A 134 3.92 -0.27 -9.10
N THR A 135 3.88 -0.75 -7.86
CA THR A 135 3.94 0.14 -6.69
C THR A 135 5.26 0.89 -6.68
N LEU A 136 6.37 0.19 -6.91
CA LEU A 136 7.68 0.83 -6.92
C LEU A 136 7.74 1.93 -7.97
N ARG A 137 7.21 1.66 -9.15
CA ARG A 137 7.24 2.65 -10.23
C ARG A 137 6.35 3.84 -9.93
N MET A 138 5.19 3.60 -9.33
CA MET A 138 4.28 4.69 -9.02
C MET A 138 4.85 5.61 -7.94
N VAL A 139 5.48 5.04 -6.93
CA VAL A 139 6.08 5.85 -5.89
C VAL A 139 7.26 6.64 -6.45
N SER A 140 8.08 6.04 -7.32
CA SER A 140 9.18 6.76 -7.94
C SER A 140 8.65 7.91 -8.80
N GLY A 141 7.58 7.66 -9.55
CA GLY A 141 6.97 8.70 -10.37
C GLY A 141 6.42 9.84 -9.52
N ASP A 142 5.87 9.52 -8.36
CA ASP A 142 5.37 10.55 -7.46
C ASP A 142 6.52 11.42 -6.95
N CYS A 143 7.64 10.82 -6.64
CA CYS A 143 8.81 11.57 -6.19
C CYS A 143 9.33 12.47 -7.30
N GLU A 144 9.38 11.95 -8.51
CA GLU A 144 9.85 12.75 -9.64
C GLU A 144 8.94 13.92 -9.89
N ARG A 145 7.64 13.71 -9.77
CA ARG A 145 6.69 14.80 -9.98
C ARG A 145 6.84 15.87 -8.91
N SER A 146 7.16 15.48 -7.69
CA SER A 146 7.38 16.44 -6.62
C SER A 146 8.60 17.29 -6.90
N ILE A 147 9.67 16.66 -7.34
CA ILE A 147 10.89 17.38 -7.65
C ILE A 147 10.66 18.32 -8.81
N SER A 148 9.99 17.84 -9.84
CA SER A 148 9.70 18.68 -11.01
C SER A 148 8.88 19.90 -10.62
N ARG A 149 7.93 19.69 -9.72
CA ARG A 149 7.09 20.80 -9.30
C ARG A 149 7.91 21.87 -8.60
N VAL A 150 8.89 21.45 -7.80
CA VAL A 150 9.72 22.39 -7.10
C VAL A 150 10.59 23.15 -8.08
N GLU A 151 11.06 22.48 -9.10
CA GLU A 151 11.93 23.12 -10.09
C GLU A 151 11.17 23.76 -11.23
N GLN A 152 9.88 23.70 -11.19
CA GLN A 152 9.07 24.25 -12.24
C GLN A 152 9.42 25.67 -12.66
N PRO A 153 9.67 26.56 -11.73
CA PRO A 153 9.99 27.93 -12.15
C PRO A 153 11.18 28.03 -13.06
N LEU A 154 12.04 27.05 -13.05
CA LEU A 154 13.22 27.09 -13.84
C LEU A 154 13.03 26.58 -15.26
N GLY A 155 11.93 25.94 -15.50
CA GLY A 155 11.64 25.45 -16.81
C GLY A 155 12.43 24.26 -17.27
N LEU A 156 13.21 23.71 -16.41
CA LEU A 156 14.01 22.57 -16.81
C LEU A 156 13.28 21.25 -16.76
N ALA A 157 12.20 21.24 -16.09
CA ALA A 157 11.46 20.01 -15.96
C ALA A 157 11.02 19.43 -17.26
N SER A 158 10.63 20.27 -18.19
CA SER A 158 10.13 19.74 -19.43
C SER A 158 11.24 19.06 -20.20
N PHE A 159 12.43 19.53 -20.05
CA PHE A 159 13.54 18.96 -20.74
C PHE A 159 13.78 17.55 -20.24
N HIS A 160 13.73 17.33 -18.96
CA HIS A 160 13.89 16.01 -18.42
C HIS A 160 12.82 15.06 -18.86
N ARG A 161 11.61 15.51 -18.92
CA ARG A 161 10.55 14.64 -19.27
C ARG A 161 10.72 14.10 -20.60
N ARG A 162 11.12 14.91 -21.52
CA ARG A 162 11.24 14.46 -22.81
C ARG A 162 12.21 13.34 -22.94
N ARG A 163 13.32 13.44 -22.26
CA ARG A 163 14.23 12.44 -22.34
C ARG A 163 13.77 11.17 -21.81
N ALA A 164 13.23 11.19 -20.70
CA ALA A 164 12.78 10.01 -20.07
C ALA A 164 11.82 9.26 -20.94
N GLY A 165 10.96 9.97 -21.56
CA GLY A 165 10.00 9.28 -22.36
C GLY A 165 10.61 8.60 -23.53
N GLY A 166 11.65 9.16 -24.00
CA GLY A 166 12.17 8.59 -25.19
C GLY A 166 12.82 7.27 -25.03
N THR A 167 13.13 6.94 -23.86
CA THR A 167 13.83 5.75 -23.71
C THR A 167 13.10 4.53 -23.53
N LEU A 168 11.90 4.46 -23.71
CA LEU A 168 11.25 3.31 -23.49
C LEU A 168 11.43 2.29 -24.39
N PRO A 169 11.91 1.34 -24.23
CA PRO A 169 12.19 0.30 -25.09
C PRO A 169 11.16 -0.61 -25.02
N ARG A 170 10.86 -1.23 -25.52
CA ARG A 170 9.98 -2.03 -25.48
C ARG A 170 10.26 -3.24 -25.32
N GLU A 171 10.20 -4.04 -25.04
CA GLU A 171 10.34 -5.25 -24.94
C GLU A 171 10.20 -5.74 -24.55
#